data_45b153adaf2e1c1afa94dc8f4495cb31
#
_entry.id   45b153adaf2e1c1afa94dc8f4495cb31
#
_cell.length_a   1.000
_cell.length_b   1.000
_cell.length_c   1.000
_cell.angle_alpha   90.00
_cell.angle_beta   90.00
_cell.angle_gamma   90.00
#
_symmetry.space_group_name_H-M   'P 1'
#
loop_
_entity.id
_entity.type
_entity.pdbx_description
1 polymer ?
#
loop_
_entity_poly.entity_id
_entity_poly.type
_entity_poly.pdbx_seq_one_letter_code
_entity_poly.pdbx_strand_id
1 'polypeptide(L)'
;MVDNFNFELVSPERLLLSEQVIDVVIPASEGEMTVMAHHAPTMTTIKPGVVKVHSASGKKQDYVVFGGFADILPTGCTLLAESAIPVEDLNQDELTRRINAAKAELEDAEHHEHKSRLEHFIMELTHLSGSIQKD
;
A
#
# COMPACT_ATOMS: atom_id res chain seq x y z
N MET A 1 20.51 11.45 16.47
CA MET A 1 19.81 12.12 15.35
C MET A 1 19.44 11.11 14.30
N VAL A 2 18.18 11.08 13.87
CA VAL A 2 17.71 10.14 12.87
C VAL A 2 17.83 10.79 11.49
N ASP A 3 18.44 10.07 10.55
CA ASP A 3 18.56 10.55 9.17
C ASP A 3 17.22 10.46 8.44
N ASN A 4 16.97 11.44 7.61
CA ASN A 4 15.77 11.51 6.78
C ASN A 4 16.08 10.99 5.37
N PHE A 5 15.03 10.57 4.67
CA PHE A 5 15.15 10.22 3.27
C PHE A 5 13.88 10.69 2.54
N ASN A 6 13.96 10.76 1.22
CA ASN A 6 12.83 11.20 0.42
C ASN A 6 11.87 10.05 0.17
N PHE A 7 10.59 10.27 0.45
CA PHE A 7 9.54 9.29 0.14
C PHE A 7 8.54 9.88 -0.83
N GLU A 8 8.25 9.14 -1.90
CA GLU A 8 7.25 9.52 -2.88
C GLU A 8 6.21 8.41 -2.99
N LEU A 9 4.94 8.80 -2.92
CA LEU A 9 3.81 7.90 -3.15
C LEU A 9 3.12 8.38 -4.42
N VAL A 10 3.12 7.53 -5.44
CA VAL A 10 2.65 7.88 -6.78
C VAL A 10 1.55 6.91 -7.21
N SER A 11 0.47 7.42 -7.75
CA SER A 11 -0.52 6.62 -8.46
C SER A 11 -0.40 6.90 -9.97
N PRO A 12 -1.04 6.12 -10.84
CA PRO A 12 -0.96 6.37 -12.29
C PRO A 12 -1.42 7.78 -12.69
N GLU A 13 -2.28 8.39 -11.90
CA GLU A 13 -2.87 9.68 -12.24
C GLU A 13 -2.11 10.87 -11.68
N ARG A 14 -1.40 10.69 -10.56
CA ARG A 14 -0.75 11.83 -9.89
C ARG A 14 0.25 11.40 -8.81
N LEU A 15 1.07 12.36 -8.43
CA LEU A 15 1.92 12.26 -7.24
C LEU A 15 1.05 12.61 -6.03
N LEU A 16 0.90 11.66 -5.10
CA LEU A 16 0.06 11.83 -3.92
C LEU A 16 0.81 12.43 -2.74
N LEU A 17 2.07 12.09 -2.60
CA LEU A 17 2.90 12.55 -1.49
C LEU A 17 4.36 12.57 -1.92
N SER A 18 5.07 13.62 -1.54
CA SER A 18 6.52 13.71 -1.72
C SER A 18 7.08 14.53 -0.58
N GLU A 19 7.81 13.89 0.34
CA GLU A 19 8.37 14.61 1.49
C GLU A 19 9.53 13.85 2.11
N GLN A 20 10.26 14.54 2.97
CA GLN A 20 11.28 13.92 3.79
C GLN A 20 10.64 13.18 4.94
N VAL A 21 11.05 11.94 5.16
CA VAL A 21 10.47 11.07 6.20
C VAL A 21 11.58 10.44 7.04
N ILE A 22 11.21 10.03 8.25
CA ILE A 22 12.09 9.30 9.16
C ILE A 22 12.02 7.80 8.86
N ASP A 23 10.80 7.31 8.69
CA ASP A 23 10.57 5.91 8.29
C ASP A 23 9.23 5.76 7.58
N VAL A 24 9.09 4.66 6.86
CA VAL A 24 7.83 4.28 6.19
C VAL A 24 7.64 2.79 6.40
N VAL A 25 6.46 2.39 6.84
CA VAL A 25 6.09 0.97 6.92
C VAL A 25 5.24 0.65 5.71
N ILE A 26 5.64 -0.32 4.91
CA ILE A 26 4.94 -0.71 3.69
C ILE A 26 4.45 -2.15 3.75
N PRO A 27 3.28 -2.46 3.16
CA PRO A 27 2.77 -3.84 3.13
C PRO A 27 3.38 -4.60 1.96
N ALA A 28 4.60 -5.08 2.14
CA ALA A 28 5.33 -5.84 1.12
C ALA A 28 4.75 -7.26 0.98
N SER A 29 5.05 -7.91 -0.14
CA SER A 29 4.51 -9.23 -0.46
C SER A 29 4.80 -10.30 0.60
N GLU A 30 5.91 -10.19 1.31
CA GLU A 30 6.30 -11.16 2.34
C GLU A 30 5.97 -10.71 3.77
N GLY A 31 5.31 -9.58 3.91
CA GLY A 31 4.94 -9.01 5.21
C GLY A 31 5.26 -7.52 5.27
N GLU A 32 4.94 -6.91 6.40
CA GLU A 32 5.25 -5.50 6.61
C GLU A 32 6.76 -5.27 6.63
N MET A 33 7.20 -4.19 6.00
CA MET A 33 8.58 -3.83 5.89
C MET A 33 8.75 -2.38 6.33
N THR A 34 9.66 -2.13 7.25
CA THR A 34 9.98 -0.78 7.67
C THR A 34 11.20 -0.28 6.91
N VAL A 35 11.03 0.83 6.20
CA VAL A 35 12.10 1.45 5.40
C VAL A 35 12.63 2.66 6.14
N MET A 36 13.94 2.72 6.32
CA MET A 36 14.64 3.84 6.94
C MET A 36 15.74 4.33 6.00
N ALA A 37 16.35 5.46 6.33
CA ALA A 37 17.48 5.98 5.54
C ALA A 37 18.60 4.93 5.46
N HIS A 38 19.32 4.94 4.35
CA HIS A 38 20.45 4.04 4.10
C HIS A 38 20.05 2.56 3.92
N HIS A 39 18.77 2.29 3.67
CA HIS A 39 18.31 0.93 3.38
C HIS A 39 18.98 0.42 2.10
N ALA A 40 19.35 -0.86 2.09
CA ALA A 40 19.92 -1.47 0.88
C ALA A 40 18.94 -1.39 -0.30
N PRO A 41 19.42 -1.20 -1.52
CA PRO A 41 18.54 -1.16 -2.69
C PRO A 41 17.68 -2.43 -2.78
N THR A 42 16.37 -2.25 -2.90
CA THR A 42 15.41 -3.35 -2.90
C THR A 42 14.21 -2.96 -3.75
N MET A 43 13.70 -3.91 -4.51
CA MET A 43 12.42 -3.75 -5.20
C MET A 43 11.49 -4.83 -4.68
N THR A 44 10.27 -4.48 -4.34
CA THR A 44 9.29 -5.43 -3.84
C THR A 44 7.89 -5.10 -4.34
N THR A 45 7.08 -6.12 -4.54
CA THR A 45 5.66 -5.94 -4.81
C THR A 45 4.94 -5.55 -3.52
N ILE A 46 3.89 -4.74 -3.66
CA ILE A 46 3.10 -4.24 -2.57
C ILE A 46 1.71 -4.89 -2.65
N LYS A 47 1.26 -5.46 -1.55
CA LYS A 47 -0.09 -6.03 -1.46
C LYS A 47 -1.07 -5.01 -0.91
N PRO A 48 -2.38 -5.21 -1.04
CA PRO A 48 -3.35 -4.33 -0.40
C PRO A 48 -3.08 -4.22 1.10
N GLY A 49 -3.01 -3.01 1.60
CA GLY A 49 -2.69 -2.78 3.02
C GLY A 49 -2.53 -1.30 3.32
N VAL A 50 -1.97 -1.01 4.48
CA VAL A 50 -1.77 0.36 4.95
C VAL A 50 -0.29 0.72 4.91
N VAL A 51 0.01 1.85 4.28
CA VAL A 51 1.34 2.46 4.29
C VAL A 51 1.35 3.50 5.41
N LYS A 52 2.27 3.36 6.34
CA LYS A 52 2.39 4.27 7.47
C LYS A 52 3.62 5.16 7.27
N VAL A 53 3.39 6.45 7.15
CA VAL A 53 4.44 7.43 6.86
C VAL A 53 4.72 8.25 8.12
N HIS A 54 5.99 8.26 8.55
CA HIS A 54 6.45 9.07 9.67
C HIS A 54 7.30 10.19 9.10
N SER A 55 6.70 11.37 8.96
CA SER A 55 7.34 12.53 8.37
C SER A 55 8.46 13.07 9.24
N ALA A 56 9.45 13.69 8.60
CA ALA A 56 10.53 14.37 9.30
C ALA A 56 10.02 15.51 10.19
N SER A 57 8.85 16.07 9.89
CA SER A 57 8.21 17.11 10.69
C SER A 57 7.52 16.58 11.95
N GLY A 58 7.49 15.26 12.14
CA GLY A 58 6.81 14.62 13.25
C GLY A 58 5.39 14.18 12.99
N LYS A 59 4.83 14.50 11.84
CA LYS A 59 3.50 14.07 11.45
C LYS A 59 3.50 12.59 11.10
N LYS A 60 2.40 11.92 11.42
CA LYS A 60 2.15 10.54 10.98
C LYS A 60 0.95 10.54 10.07
N GLN A 61 1.10 9.93 8.90
CA GLN A 61 0.05 9.86 7.89
C GLN A 61 -0.06 8.41 7.41
N ASP A 62 -1.29 7.94 7.28
CA ASP A 62 -1.54 6.58 6.82
C ASP A 62 -2.32 6.64 5.51
N TYR A 63 -1.93 5.76 4.57
CA TYR A 63 -2.59 5.62 3.28
C TYR A 63 -2.97 4.17 3.07
N VAL A 64 -4.16 3.92 2.56
CA VAL A 64 -4.56 2.59 2.12
C VAL A 64 -4.15 2.46 0.67
N VAL A 65 -3.39 1.41 0.35
CA VAL A 65 -2.97 1.11 -1.02
C VAL A 65 -3.57 -0.22 -1.46
N PHE A 66 -3.84 -0.35 -2.75
CA PHE A 66 -4.51 -1.52 -3.30
C PHE A 66 -3.59 -2.32 -4.24
N GLY A 67 -2.32 -2.36 -3.92
CA GLY A 67 -1.33 -3.06 -4.71
C GLY A 67 -0.34 -2.11 -5.35
N GLY A 68 0.71 -2.63 -5.90
CA GLY A 68 1.74 -1.85 -6.58
C GLY A 68 3.13 -2.40 -6.36
N PHE A 69 4.11 -1.51 -6.26
CA PHE A 69 5.53 -1.85 -6.20
C PHE A 69 6.33 -0.76 -5.49
N ALA A 70 7.30 -1.11 -4.75
CA ALA A 70 8.21 -0.17 -4.10
C ALA A 70 9.62 -0.31 -4.67
N ASP A 71 10.24 0.82 -4.96
CA ASP A 71 11.64 0.92 -5.33
C ASP A 71 12.36 1.63 -4.18
N ILE A 72 13.20 0.90 -3.48
CA ILE A 72 13.86 1.37 -2.27
C ILE A 72 15.34 1.56 -2.54
N LEU A 73 15.83 2.76 -2.27
CA LEU A 73 17.24 3.12 -2.40
C LEU A 73 17.73 3.73 -1.08
N PRO A 74 19.05 3.78 -0.86
CA PRO A 74 19.56 4.39 0.39
C PRO A 74 19.13 5.83 0.61
N THR A 75 18.87 6.57 -0.47
CA THR A 75 18.53 8.00 -0.41
C THR A 75 17.04 8.29 -0.59
N GLY A 76 16.25 7.28 -0.95
CA GLY A 76 14.84 7.53 -1.19
C GLY A 76 14.05 6.26 -1.45
N CYS A 77 12.75 6.38 -1.34
CA CYS A 77 11.82 5.28 -1.60
C CYS A 77 10.67 5.82 -2.43
N THR A 78 10.37 5.14 -3.54
CA THR A 78 9.22 5.47 -4.38
C THR A 78 8.25 4.30 -4.33
N LEU A 79 7.03 4.56 -3.94
CA LEU A 79 5.97 3.56 -3.97
C LEU A 79 5.00 3.91 -5.09
N LEU A 80 4.92 3.02 -6.08
CA LEU A 80 4.02 3.15 -7.22
C LEU A 80 2.79 2.32 -6.91
N ALA A 81 1.72 2.96 -6.46
CA ALA A 81 0.48 2.28 -6.09
C ALA A 81 -0.48 2.27 -7.27
N GLU A 82 -1.18 1.17 -7.46
CA GLU A 82 -2.26 1.11 -8.45
C GLU A 82 -3.38 2.06 -8.06
N SER A 83 -3.64 2.17 -6.78
CA SER A 83 -4.60 3.10 -6.20
C SER A 83 -4.21 3.34 -4.75
N ALA A 84 -4.37 4.55 -4.27
CA ALA A 84 -4.07 4.90 -2.88
C ALA A 84 -5.02 5.98 -2.40
N ILE A 85 -5.46 5.86 -1.15
CA ILE A 85 -6.42 6.76 -0.53
C ILE A 85 -5.94 7.04 0.89
N PRO A 86 -5.90 8.30 1.35
CA PRO A 86 -5.64 8.57 2.77
C PRO A 86 -6.66 7.82 3.63
N VAL A 87 -6.21 7.23 4.73
CA VAL A 87 -7.09 6.44 5.61
C VAL A 87 -8.32 7.23 6.04
N GLU A 88 -8.15 8.52 6.31
CA GLU A 88 -9.25 9.39 6.73
C GLU A 88 -10.33 9.58 5.66
N ASP A 89 -9.98 9.38 4.38
CA ASP A 89 -10.90 9.51 3.25
C ASP A 89 -11.54 8.18 2.85
N LEU A 90 -11.06 7.07 3.40
CA LEU A 90 -11.58 5.74 3.08
C LEU A 90 -12.79 5.45 3.95
N ASN A 91 -13.87 4.99 3.34
CA ASN A 91 -15.03 4.52 4.08
C ASN A 91 -15.27 3.03 3.80
N GLN A 92 -16.07 2.41 4.66
CA GLN A 92 -16.35 0.98 4.58
C GLN A 92 -17.12 0.61 3.31
N ASP A 93 -17.97 1.51 2.84
CA ASP A 93 -18.76 1.28 1.61
C ASP A 93 -17.88 1.19 0.38
N GLU A 94 -16.87 2.04 0.28
CA GLU A 94 -15.92 1.99 -0.83
C GLU A 94 -15.13 0.69 -0.83
N LEU A 95 -14.68 0.26 0.33
CA LEU A 95 -13.94 -0.98 0.47
C LEU A 95 -14.81 -2.19 0.13
N THR A 96 -16.04 -2.21 0.62
CA THR A 96 -17.01 -3.26 0.31
C THR A 96 -17.27 -3.34 -1.20
N ARG A 97 -17.40 -2.19 -1.86
CA ARG A 97 -17.61 -2.12 -3.30
C ARG A 97 -16.43 -2.75 -4.06
N ARG A 98 -15.20 -2.48 -3.65
CA ARG A 98 -14.00 -3.07 -4.27
C ARG A 98 -13.94 -4.58 -4.08
N ILE A 99 -14.31 -5.07 -2.90
CA ILE A 99 -14.38 -6.51 -2.62
C ILE A 99 -15.43 -7.18 -3.53
N ASN A 100 -16.62 -6.58 -3.62
CA ASN A 100 -17.69 -7.13 -4.44
C ASN A 100 -17.35 -7.12 -5.93
N ALA A 101 -16.68 -6.10 -6.43
CA ALA A 101 -16.22 -6.04 -7.80
C ALA A 101 -15.22 -7.17 -8.10
N ALA A 102 -14.31 -7.43 -7.19
CA ALA A 102 -13.32 -8.52 -7.34
C ALA A 102 -14.01 -9.89 -7.31
N LYS A 103 -15.03 -10.08 -6.47
CA LYS A 103 -15.79 -11.32 -6.40
C LYS A 103 -16.57 -11.58 -7.70
N ALA A 104 -17.16 -10.52 -8.27
CA ALA A 104 -17.86 -10.64 -9.54
C ALA A 104 -16.91 -11.04 -10.67
N GLU A 105 -15.73 -10.46 -10.70
CA GLU A 105 -14.70 -10.81 -11.67
C GLU A 105 -14.25 -12.27 -11.50
N LEU A 106 -14.15 -12.74 -10.26
CA LEU A 106 -13.78 -14.11 -9.96
C LEU A 106 -14.79 -15.11 -10.53
N GLU A 107 -16.09 -14.81 -10.44
CA GLU A 107 -17.14 -15.67 -10.98
C GLU A 107 -17.03 -15.82 -12.49
N ASP A 108 -16.57 -14.80 -13.19
CA ASP A 108 -16.42 -14.78 -14.65
C ASP A 108 -15.05 -15.29 -15.12
N ALA A 109 -14.13 -15.57 -14.21
CA ALA A 109 -12.78 -15.99 -14.57
C ALA A 109 -12.76 -17.42 -15.12
N GLU A 110 -12.14 -17.61 -16.27
CA GLU A 110 -12.03 -18.90 -16.93
C GLU A 110 -10.72 -19.63 -16.66
N HIS A 111 -9.65 -18.89 -16.39
CA HIS A 111 -8.31 -19.45 -16.15
C HIS A 111 -8.02 -19.65 -14.67
N HIS A 112 -7.51 -20.82 -14.35
CA HIS A 112 -7.19 -21.18 -12.97
C HIS A 112 -6.23 -20.17 -12.30
N GLU A 113 -5.19 -19.75 -13.00
CA GLU A 113 -4.23 -18.79 -12.46
C GLU A 113 -4.88 -17.45 -12.14
N HIS A 114 -5.78 -17.00 -13.00
CA HIS A 114 -6.52 -15.76 -12.80
C HIS A 114 -7.44 -15.88 -11.59
N LYS A 115 -8.12 -17.01 -11.44
CA LYS A 115 -8.97 -17.27 -10.27
C LYS A 115 -8.16 -17.25 -8.98
N SER A 116 -7.00 -17.90 -8.97
CA SER A 116 -6.14 -17.92 -7.79
C SER A 116 -5.68 -16.52 -7.38
N ARG A 117 -5.32 -15.69 -8.34
CA ARG A 117 -4.91 -14.31 -8.05
C ARG A 117 -6.07 -13.48 -7.49
N LEU A 118 -7.26 -13.65 -8.05
CA LEU A 118 -8.45 -12.94 -7.59
C LEU A 118 -8.85 -13.38 -6.19
N GLU A 119 -8.78 -14.67 -5.90
CA GLU A 119 -9.07 -15.21 -4.57
C GLU A 119 -8.11 -14.63 -3.53
N HIS A 120 -6.84 -14.57 -3.87
CA HIS A 120 -5.82 -13.99 -2.98
C HIS A 120 -6.08 -12.50 -2.75
N PHE A 121 -6.39 -11.76 -3.79
CA PHE A 121 -6.72 -10.34 -3.72
C PHE A 121 -7.96 -10.08 -2.85
N ILE A 122 -9.01 -10.87 -3.01
CA ILE A 122 -10.23 -10.78 -2.20
C ILE A 122 -9.91 -11.04 -0.73
N MET A 123 -9.10 -12.04 -0.45
CA MET A 123 -8.70 -12.37 0.91
C MET A 123 -7.94 -11.21 1.56
N GLU A 124 -7.05 -10.58 0.83
CA GLU A 124 -6.28 -9.44 1.32
C GLU A 124 -7.16 -8.22 1.56
N LEU A 125 -8.10 -7.94 0.67
CA LEU A 125 -9.05 -6.84 0.86
C LEU A 125 -9.98 -7.09 2.06
N THR A 126 -10.40 -8.33 2.25
CA THR A 126 -11.24 -8.71 3.37
C THR A 126 -10.50 -8.54 4.69
N HIS A 127 -9.24 -8.93 4.73
CA HIS A 127 -8.38 -8.73 5.90
C HIS A 127 -8.21 -7.23 6.21
N LEU A 128 -7.99 -6.42 5.18
CA LEU A 128 -7.85 -4.98 5.31
C LEU A 128 -9.12 -4.36 5.88
N SER A 129 -10.28 -4.78 5.39
CA SER A 129 -11.58 -4.32 5.89
C SER A 129 -11.72 -4.58 7.39
N GLY A 130 -11.35 -5.77 7.85
CA GLY A 130 -11.37 -6.12 9.26
C GLY A 130 -10.43 -5.27 10.10
N SER A 131 -9.25 -4.95 9.58
CA SER A 131 -8.27 -4.11 10.28
C SER A 131 -8.74 -2.68 10.44
N ILE A 132 -9.40 -2.14 9.44
CA ILE A 132 -9.90 -0.75 9.47
C ILE A 132 -11.05 -0.60 10.46
N GLN A 133 -11.87 -1.63 10.62
CA GLN A 133 -13.02 -1.60 11.55
C GLN A 133 -12.63 -1.69 13.02
N LYS A 134 -11.39 -1.94 13.34
CA LYS A 134 -10.93 -2.20 14.71
C LYS A 134 -10.62 -0.96 15.54
N ASP A 135 -11.05 0.18 15.19
CA ASP A 135 -10.80 1.38 16.01
C ASP A 135 -11.84 1.60 17.11
#